data_7c0284a5657b166a2d9609c8ac6d1add
#
_entry.id   7c0284a5657b166a2d9609c8ac6d1add
#
_cell.length_a   1.000
_cell.length_b   1.000
_cell.length_c   1.000
_cell.angle_alpha   90.00
_cell.angle_beta   90.00
_cell.angle_gamma   90.00
#
_symmetry.space_group_name_H-M   'P 1'
#
loop_
_entity.id
_entity.type
_entity.pdbx_description
1 polymer ?
#
loop_
_entity_poly.entity_id
_entity_poly.type
_entity_poly.pdbx_seq_one_letter_code
_entity_poly.pdbx_strand_id
1 'polypeptide(L)'
;IEYLYSYYNDIITLIETKVYMSPSEYLLARNISKIFGSLNFSKQELEKWYKLVENKTKQRVVVLHNNLDLSHFRSNTKNYLLSWDKAKLGIPIFDLYILYKRHGLDFNFEEILKYYESSYKLQEDEKILFFILIALPDKIEFDGTLYEQTKKIGKFLDLSYKTESLISPYYTKKEPSN
;
A
#
# COMPACT_ATOMS: atom_id res chain seq x y z
N ILE A 1 -8.62 9.96 1.21
CA ILE A 1 -9.05 9.36 -0.07
C ILE A 1 -9.56 10.47 -0.99
N GLU A 2 -10.55 11.27 -0.58
CA GLU A 2 -11.14 12.35 -1.39
C GLU A 2 -10.07 13.35 -1.91
N TYR A 3 -9.11 13.71 -1.07
CA TYR A 3 -7.99 14.53 -1.47
C TYR A 3 -7.14 13.93 -2.60
N LEU A 4 -6.85 12.61 -2.53
CA LEU A 4 -6.10 11.91 -3.59
C LEU A 4 -6.92 11.81 -4.87
N TYR A 5 -8.24 11.63 -4.75
CA TYR A 5 -9.15 11.61 -5.89
C TYR A 5 -9.11 12.95 -6.65
N SER A 6 -9.26 14.07 -5.92
CA SER A 6 -9.14 15.41 -6.51
C SER A 6 -7.77 15.62 -7.13
N TYR A 7 -6.71 15.26 -6.41
CA TYR A 7 -5.32 15.40 -6.88
C TYR A 7 -5.07 14.69 -8.22
N TYR A 8 -5.49 13.43 -8.35
CA TYR A 8 -5.32 12.69 -9.60
C TYR A 8 -6.25 13.17 -10.72
N ASN A 9 -7.44 13.64 -10.37
CA ASN A 9 -8.36 14.26 -11.34
C ASN A 9 -7.77 15.55 -11.91
N ASP A 10 -7.18 16.40 -11.08
CA ASP A 10 -6.55 17.65 -11.52
C ASP A 10 -5.34 17.36 -12.42
N ILE A 11 -4.51 16.37 -12.07
CA ILE A 11 -3.38 15.97 -12.90
C ILE A 11 -3.83 15.45 -14.26
N ILE A 12 -4.81 14.55 -14.32
CA ILE A 12 -5.24 13.97 -15.60
C ILE A 12 -5.90 15.03 -16.47
N THR A 13 -6.71 15.92 -15.89
CA THR A 13 -7.31 17.04 -16.61
C THR A 13 -6.23 17.92 -17.23
N LEU A 14 -5.17 18.24 -16.48
CA LEU A 14 -4.04 19.03 -17.00
C LEU A 14 -3.30 18.30 -18.13
N ILE A 15 -3.09 16.99 -18.00
CA ILE A 15 -2.41 16.19 -19.04
C ILE A 15 -3.23 16.14 -20.32
N GLU A 16 -4.55 15.97 -20.22
CA GLU A 16 -5.47 15.87 -21.37
C GLU A 16 -5.61 17.19 -22.17
N THR A 17 -5.29 18.33 -21.56
CA THR A 17 -5.27 19.62 -22.28
C THR A 17 -4.04 19.78 -23.18
N LYS A 18 -3.03 18.94 -23.05
CA LYS A 18 -1.77 19.05 -23.82
C LYS A 18 -1.92 18.46 -25.22
N VAL A 19 -1.39 19.15 -26.22
CA VAL A 19 -1.31 18.62 -27.59
C VAL A 19 -0.38 17.41 -27.69
N TYR A 20 0.71 17.42 -26.91
CA TYR A 20 1.65 16.31 -26.82
C TYR A 20 1.92 15.97 -25.36
N MET A 21 1.74 14.70 -25.02
CA MET A 21 2.09 14.17 -23.71
C MET A 21 3.55 13.73 -23.69
N SER A 22 4.25 13.98 -22.59
CA SER A 22 5.52 13.34 -22.32
C SER A 22 5.34 11.82 -22.08
N PRO A 23 6.40 11.00 -22.20
CA PRO A 23 6.31 9.56 -21.92
C PRO A 23 5.75 9.25 -20.53
N SER A 24 6.13 10.04 -19.53
CA SER A 24 5.64 9.91 -18.14
C SER A 24 4.15 10.21 -18.03
N GLU A 25 3.69 11.30 -18.65
CA GLU A 25 2.27 11.69 -18.68
C GLU A 25 1.40 10.66 -19.42
N TYR A 26 1.87 10.17 -20.57
CA TYR A 26 1.17 9.14 -21.32
C TYR A 26 1.04 7.83 -20.49
N LEU A 27 2.13 7.43 -19.81
CA LEU A 27 2.13 6.26 -18.97
C LEU A 27 1.12 6.38 -17.81
N LEU A 28 1.04 7.55 -17.18
CA LEU A 28 0.06 7.83 -16.14
C LEU A 28 -1.37 7.84 -16.70
N ALA A 29 -1.63 8.59 -17.77
CA ALA A 29 -2.96 8.72 -18.37
C ALA A 29 -3.52 7.36 -18.80
N ARG A 30 -2.69 6.51 -19.41
CA ARG A 30 -3.08 5.15 -19.82
C ARG A 30 -3.50 4.27 -18.65
N ASN A 31 -2.96 4.50 -17.44
CA ASN A 31 -3.20 3.68 -16.26
C ASN A 31 -4.07 4.37 -15.20
N ILE A 32 -4.62 5.54 -15.49
CA ILE A 32 -5.36 6.34 -14.51
C ILE A 32 -6.58 5.61 -13.93
N SER A 33 -7.25 4.79 -14.72
CA SER A 33 -8.38 3.98 -14.28
C SER A 33 -8.03 3.02 -13.15
N LYS A 34 -6.80 2.49 -13.13
CA LYS A 34 -6.32 1.64 -12.01
C LYS A 34 -6.13 2.43 -10.73
N ILE A 35 -5.65 3.66 -10.83
CA ILE A 35 -5.48 4.55 -9.68
C ILE A 35 -6.84 4.86 -9.06
N PHE A 36 -7.82 5.25 -9.89
CA PHE A 36 -9.20 5.47 -9.42
C PHE A 36 -9.85 4.18 -8.91
N GLY A 37 -9.57 3.04 -9.51
CA GLY A 37 -10.00 1.73 -9.03
C GLY A 37 -9.49 1.45 -7.60
N SER A 38 -8.19 1.71 -7.34
CA SER A 38 -7.59 1.56 -6.01
C SER A 38 -8.17 2.53 -4.97
N LEU A 39 -8.46 3.76 -5.36
CA LEU A 39 -9.13 4.73 -4.49
C LEU A 39 -10.56 4.32 -4.16
N ASN A 40 -11.33 3.85 -5.15
CA ASN A 40 -12.69 3.36 -4.95
C ASN A 40 -12.71 2.10 -4.06
N PHE A 41 -11.80 1.16 -4.30
CA PHE A 41 -11.60 0.00 -3.43
C PHE A 41 -11.34 0.44 -1.98
N SER A 42 -10.37 1.34 -1.77
CA SER A 42 -10.02 1.84 -0.44
C SER A 42 -11.20 2.52 0.25
N LYS A 43 -12.04 3.25 -0.50
CA LYS A 43 -13.24 3.91 0.04
C LYS A 43 -14.29 2.89 0.49
N GLN A 44 -14.58 1.89 -0.33
CA GLN A 44 -15.53 0.83 0.00
C GLN A 44 -15.08 -0.01 1.19
N GLU A 45 -13.79 -0.37 1.24
CA GLU A 45 -13.26 -1.15 2.35
C GLU A 45 -13.16 -0.33 3.65
N LEU A 46 -12.96 0.99 3.56
CA LEU A 46 -12.97 1.88 4.72
C LEU A 46 -14.36 1.91 5.38
N GLU A 47 -15.44 1.90 4.59
CA GLU A 47 -16.80 1.82 5.13
C GLU A 47 -17.07 0.49 5.85
N LYS A 48 -16.55 -0.62 5.31
CA LYS A 48 -16.63 -1.94 5.96
C LYS A 48 -15.80 -1.98 7.25
N TRP A 49 -14.58 -1.46 7.19
CA TRP A 49 -13.69 -1.37 8.33
C TRP A 49 -14.31 -0.54 9.47
N TYR A 50 -14.89 0.60 9.12
CA TYR A 50 -15.56 1.46 10.10
C TYR A 50 -16.66 0.71 10.86
N LYS A 51 -17.53 -0.04 10.17
CA LYS A 51 -18.58 -0.86 10.80
C LYS A 51 -18.03 -1.94 11.73
N LEU A 52 -16.83 -2.46 11.47
CA LEU A 52 -16.20 -3.46 12.34
C LEU A 52 -15.62 -2.83 13.62
N VAL A 53 -15.22 -1.56 13.57
CA VAL A 53 -14.50 -0.92 14.69
C VAL A 53 -15.34 0.08 15.47
N GLU A 54 -16.45 0.56 14.94
CA GLU A 54 -17.29 1.62 15.57
C GLU A 54 -17.73 1.30 17.00
N ASN A 55 -17.94 0.01 17.32
CA ASN A 55 -18.34 -0.46 18.64
C ASN A 55 -17.19 -1.10 19.44
N LYS A 56 -15.96 -1.08 18.92
CA LYS A 56 -14.81 -1.62 19.63
C LYS A 56 -14.35 -0.67 20.74
N THR A 57 -14.42 -1.14 21.98
CA THR A 57 -13.91 -0.40 23.16
C THR A 57 -12.43 -0.63 23.43
N LYS A 58 -11.82 -1.66 22.82
CA LYS A 58 -10.41 -2.04 23.01
C LYS A 58 -9.74 -2.29 21.66
N GLN A 59 -8.52 -1.82 21.53
CA GLN A 59 -7.66 -2.06 20.36
C GLN A 59 -6.43 -2.85 20.79
N ARG A 60 -6.06 -3.84 19.99
CA ARG A 60 -4.81 -4.57 20.16
C ARG A 60 -3.64 -3.69 19.72
N VAL A 61 -2.64 -3.53 20.59
CA VAL A 61 -1.43 -2.78 20.31
C VAL A 61 -0.19 -3.61 20.60
N VAL A 62 0.87 -3.34 19.86
CA VAL A 62 2.18 -3.95 20.01
C VAL A 62 3.25 -2.85 20.03
N VAL A 63 4.47 -3.22 20.41
CA VAL A 63 5.62 -2.34 20.19
C VAL A 63 6.01 -2.43 18.71
N LEU A 64 5.83 -1.32 17.99
CA LEU A 64 6.24 -1.17 16.61
C LEU A 64 7.70 -0.73 16.55
N HIS A 65 8.43 -1.22 15.56
CA HIS A 65 9.73 -0.67 15.17
C HIS A 65 9.56 0.73 14.57
N ASN A 66 8.47 0.93 13.84
CA ASN A 66 8.03 2.21 13.24
C ASN A 66 9.04 2.84 12.26
N ASN A 67 10.04 2.08 11.85
CA ASN A 67 11.02 2.44 10.82
C ASN A 67 11.59 1.19 10.14
N LEU A 68 10.75 0.16 9.96
CA LEU A 68 11.20 -1.14 9.46
C LEU A 68 11.82 -1.01 8.07
N ASP A 69 13.07 -1.48 7.94
CA ASP A 69 13.86 -1.44 6.72
C ASP A 69 14.86 -2.60 6.72
N LEU A 70 15.20 -3.11 5.55
CA LEU A 70 16.16 -4.21 5.41
C LEU A 70 17.56 -3.86 5.93
N SER A 71 17.95 -2.59 5.82
CA SER A 71 19.23 -2.11 6.34
C SER A 71 19.37 -2.25 7.85
N HIS A 72 18.24 -2.37 8.56
CA HIS A 72 18.21 -2.59 10.01
C HIS A 72 18.30 -4.07 10.40
N PHE A 73 18.21 -4.97 9.43
CA PHE A 73 18.39 -6.41 9.65
C PHE A 73 19.87 -6.79 9.64
N ARG A 74 20.29 -7.54 10.65
CA ARG A 74 21.62 -8.17 10.71
C ARG A 74 21.44 -9.64 11.02
N SER A 75 21.95 -10.49 10.13
CA SER A 75 21.98 -11.95 10.31
C SER A 75 23.43 -12.40 10.43
N ASN A 76 23.76 -13.04 11.54
CA ASN A 76 25.02 -13.70 11.78
C ASN A 76 24.73 -15.02 12.49
N THR A 77 25.31 -15.32 13.66
CA THR A 77 24.93 -16.46 14.50
C THR A 77 23.49 -16.34 15.03
N LYS A 78 23.00 -15.13 15.17
CA LYS A 78 21.61 -14.79 15.53
C LYS A 78 21.10 -13.66 14.62
N ASN A 79 19.80 -13.57 14.50
CA ASN A 79 19.16 -12.48 13.78
C ASN A 79 18.88 -11.32 14.73
N TYR A 80 19.23 -10.11 14.29
CA TYR A 80 19.00 -8.89 15.04
C TYR A 80 18.23 -7.88 14.20
N LEU A 81 17.33 -7.16 14.83
CA LEU A 81 16.68 -5.99 14.29
C LEU A 81 17.20 -4.77 15.07
N LEU A 82 17.83 -3.84 14.38
CA LEU A 82 18.50 -2.66 14.93
C LEU A 82 17.64 -1.41 14.77
N SER A 83 18.09 -0.28 15.31
CA SER A 83 17.50 1.06 15.09
C SER A 83 16.08 1.21 15.62
N TRP A 84 15.88 0.86 16.89
CA TRP A 84 14.61 0.99 17.61
C TRP A 84 14.33 2.40 18.16
N ASP A 85 15.10 3.40 17.74
CA ASP A 85 14.99 4.80 18.17
C ASP A 85 13.61 5.43 17.87
N LYS A 86 12.88 4.89 16.87
CA LYS A 86 11.51 5.32 16.50
C LYS A 86 10.41 4.41 17.04
N ALA A 87 10.75 3.48 17.92
CA ALA A 87 9.78 2.53 18.45
C ALA A 87 8.66 3.23 19.21
N LYS A 88 7.43 2.75 18.98
CA LYS A 88 6.23 3.23 19.66
C LYS A 88 5.17 2.16 19.77
N LEU A 89 4.19 2.34 20.65
CA LEU A 89 3.00 1.51 20.67
C LEU A 89 2.08 1.83 19.49
N GLY A 90 1.54 0.80 18.83
CA GLY A 90 0.61 0.98 17.72
C GLY A 90 0.03 -0.34 17.21
N ILE A 91 -0.82 -0.24 16.20
CA ILE A 91 -1.49 -1.38 15.58
C ILE A 91 -0.45 -2.21 14.82
N PRO A 92 -0.48 -3.56 14.94
CA PRO A 92 0.55 -4.44 14.38
C PRO A 92 0.85 -4.24 12.88
N ILE A 93 -0.16 -3.87 12.11
CA ILE A 93 -0.06 -3.73 10.65
C ILE A 93 0.83 -2.59 10.18
N PHE A 94 1.14 -1.60 11.03
CA PHE A 94 1.92 -0.43 10.58
C PHE A 94 3.37 -0.78 10.21
N ASP A 95 4.01 -1.72 10.91
CA ASP A 95 5.34 -2.18 10.51
C ASP A 95 5.30 -2.98 9.21
N LEU A 96 4.27 -3.81 8.99
CA LEU A 96 4.04 -4.49 7.71
C LEU A 96 3.79 -3.49 6.57
N TYR A 97 3.00 -2.45 6.83
CA TYR A 97 2.74 -1.37 5.87
C TYR A 97 4.03 -0.63 5.48
N ILE A 98 4.86 -0.25 6.45
CA ILE A 98 6.14 0.42 6.19
C ILE A 98 7.06 -0.48 5.36
N LEU A 99 7.15 -1.75 5.72
CA LEU A 99 7.95 -2.73 4.98
C LEU A 99 7.44 -2.89 3.55
N TYR A 100 6.11 -3.00 3.37
CA TYR A 100 5.50 -3.10 2.05
C TYR A 100 5.78 -1.88 1.17
N LYS A 101 5.57 -0.68 1.69
CA LYS A 101 5.82 0.56 0.92
C LYS A 101 7.27 0.70 0.49
N ARG A 102 8.23 0.24 1.28
CA ARG A 102 9.66 0.32 0.97
C ARG A 102 10.14 -0.81 0.06
N HIS A 103 9.68 -2.03 0.29
CA HIS A 103 10.23 -3.26 -0.27
C HIS A 103 9.19 -4.16 -0.94
N GLY A 104 7.99 -3.66 -1.20
CA GLY A 104 6.92 -4.43 -1.82
C GLY A 104 7.27 -4.96 -3.21
N LEU A 105 8.17 -4.29 -3.95
CA LEU A 105 8.67 -4.77 -5.24
C LEU A 105 9.80 -5.80 -5.11
N ASP A 106 10.53 -5.81 -3.97
CA ASP A 106 11.73 -6.62 -3.80
C ASP A 106 11.41 -8.08 -3.39
N PHE A 107 10.22 -8.33 -2.79
CA PHE A 107 9.84 -9.62 -2.23
C PHE A 107 8.50 -10.13 -2.71
N ASN A 108 8.29 -11.44 -2.56
CA ASN A 108 6.96 -12.05 -2.56
C ASN A 108 6.26 -11.74 -1.21
N PHE A 109 5.52 -10.65 -1.16
CA PHE A 109 4.91 -10.19 0.08
C PHE A 109 3.76 -11.09 0.56
N GLU A 110 3.17 -11.91 -0.33
CA GLU A 110 2.20 -12.94 0.05
C GLU A 110 2.83 -13.98 1.00
N GLU A 111 4.07 -14.40 0.71
CA GLU A 111 4.80 -15.33 1.59
C GLU A 111 5.16 -14.68 2.92
N ILE A 112 5.60 -13.41 2.91
CA ILE A 112 5.89 -12.67 4.14
C ILE A 112 4.63 -12.58 5.01
N LEU A 113 3.48 -12.24 4.41
CA LEU A 113 2.21 -12.12 5.12
C LEU A 113 1.75 -13.47 5.70
N LYS A 114 1.85 -14.56 4.92
CA LYS A 114 1.57 -15.92 5.40
C LYS A 114 2.46 -16.32 6.57
N TYR A 115 3.77 -16.05 6.46
CA TYR A 115 4.72 -16.34 7.53
C TYR A 115 4.42 -15.53 8.79
N TYR A 116 4.13 -14.24 8.63
CA TYR A 116 3.74 -13.38 9.75
C TYR A 116 2.48 -13.90 10.43
N GLU A 117 1.42 -14.21 9.67
CA GLU A 117 0.15 -14.73 10.19
C GLU A 117 0.28 -16.11 10.84
N SER A 118 1.29 -16.91 10.48
CA SER A 118 1.55 -18.20 11.17
C SER A 118 1.97 -18.02 12.62
N SER A 119 2.65 -16.92 12.94
CA SER A 119 3.12 -16.60 14.30
C SER A 119 2.21 -15.60 15.02
N TYR A 120 1.60 -14.68 14.26
CA TYR A 120 0.77 -13.62 14.79
C TYR A 120 -0.43 -13.35 13.86
N LYS A 121 -1.54 -14.02 14.16
CA LYS A 121 -2.74 -13.91 13.33
C LYS A 121 -3.34 -12.51 13.39
N LEU A 122 -3.48 -11.87 12.24
CA LEU A 122 -4.17 -10.59 12.11
C LEU A 122 -5.67 -10.76 12.34
N GLN A 123 -6.27 -9.80 13.04
CA GLN A 123 -7.73 -9.67 13.14
C GLN A 123 -8.32 -9.20 11.80
N GLU A 124 -9.60 -9.41 11.59
CA GLU A 124 -10.25 -9.03 10.32
C GLU A 124 -10.15 -7.52 10.05
N ASP A 125 -10.39 -6.69 11.05
CA ASP A 125 -10.25 -5.23 10.94
C ASP A 125 -8.80 -4.80 10.69
N GLU A 126 -7.81 -5.46 11.30
CA GLU A 126 -6.39 -5.19 11.04
C GLU A 126 -6.02 -5.52 9.59
N LYS A 127 -6.51 -6.65 9.07
CA LYS A 127 -6.26 -7.09 7.70
C LYS A 127 -6.90 -6.15 6.67
N ILE A 128 -8.16 -5.77 6.89
CA ILE A 128 -8.84 -4.81 6.01
C ILE A 128 -8.11 -3.47 6.03
N LEU A 129 -7.75 -2.98 7.21
CA LEU A 129 -7.00 -1.71 7.32
C LEU A 129 -5.64 -1.80 6.62
N PHE A 130 -4.93 -2.93 6.74
CA PHE A 130 -3.69 -3.14 6.00
C PHE A 130 -3.90 -3.04 4.48
N PHE A 131 -4.93 -3.70 3.95
CA PHE A 131 -5.24 -3.66 2.52
C PHE A 131 -5.66 -2.27 2.04
N ILE A 132 -6.42 -1.53 2.83
CA ILE A 132 -6.74 -0.12 2.53
C ILE A 132 -5.45 0.69 2.41
N LEU A 133 -4.56 0.58 3.40
CA LEU A 133 -3.34 1.38 3.45
C LEU A 133 -2.38 1.09 2.29
N ILE A 134 -2.19 -0.19 1.92
CA ILE A 134 -1.31 -0.53 0.80
C ILE A 134 -1.93 -0.23 -0.56
N ALA A 135 -3.27 -0.25 -0.67
CA ALA A 135 -3.98 0.10 -1.90
C ALA A 135 -4.02 1.61 -2.18
N LEU A 136 -3.91 2.44 -1.14
CA LEU A 136 -3.88 3.89 -1.33
C LEU A 136 -2.65 4.29 -2.16
N PRO A 137 -2.86 4.94 -3.32
CA PRO A 137 -1.77 5.41 -4.16
C PRO A 137 -1.00 6.54 -3.47
N ASP A 138 0.31 6.53 -3.60
CA ASP A 138 1.14 7.67 -3.23
C ASP A 138 0.96 8.79 -4.25
N LYS A 139 1.24 10.03 -3.89
CA LYS A 139 1.26 11.14 -4.84
C LYS A 139 2.41 10.98 -5.83
N ILE A 140 2.15 11.26 -7.08
CA ILE A 140 3.15 11.29 -8.15
C ILE A 140 3.60 12.74 -8.35
N GLU A 141 4.88 13.01 -8.13
CA GLU A 141 5.48 14.30 -8.41
C GLU A 141 6.25 14.20 -9.73
N PHE A 142 6.02 15.18 -10.63
CA PHE A 142 6.69 15.27 -11.92
C PHE A 142 7.97 16.13 -11.80
N ASP A 143 8.87 15.72 -10.92
CA ASP A 143 10.17 16.32 -10.67
C ASP A 143 11.31 15.55 -11.34
N GLY A 144 12.39 16.24 -11.65
CA GLY A 144 13.55 15.66 -12.33
C GLY A 144 13.41 15.55 -13.84
N THR A 145 14.29 14.78 -14.47
CA THR A 145 14.30 14.56 -15.93
C THR A 145 13.12 13.68 -16.38
N LEU A 146 12.76 13.76 -17.66
CA LEU A 146 11.68 12.92 -18.23
C LEU A 146 11.95 11.42 -18.03
N TYR A 147 13.20 11.02 -18.07
CA TYR A 147 13.60 9.63 -17.78
C TYR A 147 13.31 9.24 -16.33
N GLU A 148 13.70 10.10 -15.39
CA GLU A 148 13.46 9.86 -13.95
C GLU A 148 11.97 9.83 -13.62
N GLN A 149 11.18 10.76 -14.18
CA GLN A 149 9.73 10.78 -14.04
C GLN A 149 9.11 9.48 -14.57
N THR A 150 9.49 9.06 -15.78
CA THR A 150 8.98 7.81 -16.38
C THR A 150 9.32 6.59 -15.53
N LYS A 151 10.54 6.53 -14.99
CA LYS A 151 10.99 5.46 -14.10
C LYS A 151 10.23 5.46 -12.77
N LYS A 152 9.99 6.64 -12.17
CA LYS A 152 9.19 6.77 -10.93
C LYS A 152 7.76 6.28 -11.14
N ILE A 153 7.11 6.72 -12.22
CA ILE A 153 5.75 6.30 -12.55
C ILE A 153 5.69 4.81 -12.88
N GLY A 154 6.67 4.27 -13.60
CA GLY A 154 6.77 2.83 -13.85
C GLY A 154 6.79 2.03 -12.55
N LYS A 155 7.70 2.37 -11.62
CA LYS A 155 7.76 1.70 -10.31
C LYS A 155 6.47 1.83 -9.49
N PHE A 156 5.83 3.00 -9.52
CA PHE A 156 4.55 3.22 -8.87
C PHE A 156 3.46 2.30 -9.42
N LEU A 157 3.38 2.17 -10.75
CA LEU A 157 2.42 1.28 -11.41
C LEU A 157 2.73 -0.20 -11.13
N ASP A 158 4.00 -0.60 -11.15
CA ASP A 158 4.41 -1.97 -10.81
C ASP A 158 3.99 -2.34 -9.38
N LEU A 159 4.17 -1.41 -8.42
CA LEU A 159 3.70 -1.60 -7.05
C LEU A 159 2.17 -1.70 -6.98
N SER A 160 1.46 -0.87 -7.73
CA SER A 160 -0.01 -0.91 -7.81
C SER A 160 -0.51 -2.26 -8.36
N TYR A 161 0.09 -2.79 -9.41
CA TYR A 161 -0.22 -4.12 -9.94
C TYR A 161 0.06 -5.23 -8.92
N LYS A 162 1.20 -5.15 -8.25
CA LYS A 162 1.58 -6.13 -7.22
C LYS A 162 0.65 -6.08 -6.01
N THR A 163 0.19 -4.88 -5.64
CA THR A 163 -0.82 -4.67 -4.60
C THR A 163 -2.15 -5.33 -4.97
N GLU A 164 -2.63 -5.11 -6.19
CA GLU A 164 -3.86 -5.73 -6.69
C GLU A 164 -3.77 -7.26 -6.65
N SER A 165 -2.65 -7.83 -7.11
CA SER A 165 -2.38 -9.26 -7.04
C SER A 165 -2.34 -9.81 -5.62
N LEU A 166 -1.79 -9.06 -4.66
CA LEU A 166 -1.73 -9.45 -3.26
C LEU A 166 -3.13 -9.46 -2.61
N ILE A 167 -3.96 -8.48 -2.95
CA ILE A 167 -5.29 -8.29 -2.33
C ILE A 167 -6.34 -9.22 -2.94
N SER A 168 -6.34 -9.40 -4.26
CA SER A 168 -7.37 -10.13 -5.02
C SER A 168 -7.75 -11.51 -4.43
N PRO A 169 -6.83 -12.40 -4.03
CA PRO A 169 -7.18 -13.71 -3.49
C PRO A 169 -8.01 -13.68 -2.19
N TYR A 170 -7.95 -12.58 -1.44
CA TYR A 170 -8.69 -12.44 -0.18
C TYR A 170 -10.16 -12.09 -0.41
N TYR A 171 -10.50 -11.55 -1.58
CA TYR A 171 -11.86 -11.15 -1.94
C TYR A 171 -12.56 -12.18 -2.84
N THR A 172 -11.85 -12.82 -3.75
CA THR A 172 -12.39 -13.88 -4.61
C THR A 172 -12.82 -15.14 -3.83
N LYS A 173 -12.22 -15.39 -2.65
CA LYS A 173 -12.61 -16.51 -1.77
C LYS A 173 -13.87 -16.25 -0.93
N LYS A 174 -14.39 -15.03 -0.91
CA LYS A 174 -15.57 -14.65 -0.11
C LYS A 174 -16.91 -14.70 -0.89
N GLU A 175 -16.90 -14.96 -2.19
CA GLU A 175 -18.14 -15.24 -2.92
C GLU A 175 -18.53 -16.70 -2.65
N PRO A 176 -19.64 -16.95 -1.93
CA PRO A 176 -20.17 -18.31 -1.86
C PRO A 176 -20.59 -18.70 -3.28
N SER A 177 -20.09 -19.83 -3.75
CA SER A 177 -20.66 -20.50 -4.92
C SER A 177 -22.16 -20.71 -4.66
N ASN A 178 -23.00 -19.98 -5.40
CA ASN A 178 -24.43 -20.21 -5.48
C ASN A 178 -24.74 -21.60 -6.03
#